data_87b1472fc83335be5207bdeb19bb8f1a
#
_entry.id   87b1472fc83335be5207bdeb19bb8f1a
#
_cell.length_a   1.000
_cell.length_b   1.000
_cell.length_c   1.000
_cell.angle_alpha   90.00
_cell.angle_beta   90.00
_cell.angle_gamma   90.00
#
_symmetry.space_group_name_H-M   'P 1'
#
loop_
_entity.id
_entity.type
_entity.pdbx_description
1 polymer ?
#
loop_
_entity_poly.entity_id
_entity_poly.type
_entity_poly.pdbx_seq_one_letter_code
_entity_poly.pdbx_strand_id
1 'polypeptide(L)'
;GHVYDAETGETMIGAKLFFPELTKGVVSNTFGFFSISLPEGTYDLQISYTGYETITERIVLNQNVKREFKMKPRATEMGEVVISAQNERANTESTKMGTIELDVEMMKTLPAFLGEVDVLKTIQLLPGVSSANEGAQGFYVRGGGPDQNLVLLDGATVYNASHLFGFFSVFNADAIKSVNIIKGGMPAEFGGRLASVLEVKMNDGNNQRIGIDGGIGLLSSRLTVQGPIVKDKGSFIVSGRRTYLDLLLKAFIPEESNFYGTTYFFHDFNAKLNYKITDKDRIFLSGYFGRDEFSFNNNRDAFNVSMPWGNATGTLRWNRIINEKLFMNVSAIFTDYNFQFKSGINDFQFSLFSGIRDYGSKIDFTWYPNPRHEVKFGGEYTYHIFTPTSVSAQDADVVFNTGDISNIYGHEGAFYIQDEFDG
;
A
#
# COMPACT_ATOMS: atom_id res chain seq x y z
N GLY A 1 10.64 -12.97 -18.69
CA GLY A 1 11.75 -12.17 -18.21
C GLY A 1 11.42 -11.33 -17.01
N HIS A 2 12.38 -10.54 -16.52
CA HIS A 2 12.18 -9.59 -15.43
C HIS A 2 12.82 -8.26 -15.72
N VAL A 3 12.24 -7.18 -15.15
CA VAL A 3 12.82 -5.84 -15.18
C VAL A 3 13.18 -5.44 -13.76
N TYR A 4 14.39 -4.93 -13.57
CA TYR A 4 14.94 -4.51 -12.27
C TYR A 4 15.45 -3.07 -12.35
N ASP A 5 15.44 -2.41 -11.22
CA ASP A 5 16.20 -1.20 -10.98
C ASP A 5 17.70 -1.56 -10.89
N ALA A 6 18.56 -0.83 -11.61
CA ALA A 6 20.00 -1.10 -11.65
C ALA A 6 20.74 -0.72 -10.36
N GLU A 7 20.22 0.23 -9.58
CA GLU A 7 20.85 0.73 -8.36
C GLU A 7 20.41 -0.04 -7.12
N THR A 8 19.12 -0.37 -7.02
CA THR A 8 18.55 -1.03 -5.85
C THR A 8 18.42 -2.53 -6.04
N GLY A 9 18.33 -3.00 -7.29
CA GLY A 9 18.04 -4.39 -7.66
C GLY A 9 16.59 -4.79 -7.40
N GLU A 10 15.71 -3.83 -7.08
CA GLU A 10 14.28 -4.08 -6.93
C GLU A 10 13.62 -4.43 -8.27
N THR A 11 12.56 -5.22 -8.22
CA THR A 11 11.76 -5.51 -9.41
C THR A 11 10.93 -4.29 -9.79
N MET A 12 10.86 -3.95 -11.08
CA MET A 12 10.09 -2.82 -11.57
C MET A 12 8.68 -3.25 -11.97
N ILE A 13 7.69 -2.62 -11.36
CA ILE A 13 6.27 -2.82 -11.62
C ILE A 13 5.85 -1.86 -12.74
N GLY A 14 5.12 -2.33 -13.74
CA GLY A 14 4.59 -1.43 -14.77
C GLY A 14 5.62 -0.99 -15.82
N ALA A 15 6.82 -1.56 -15.87
CA ALA A 15 7.78 -1.28 -16.93
C ALA A 15 7.22 -1.73 -18.29
N LYS A 16 7.17 -0.82 -19.25
CA LYS A 16 6.63 -1.07 -20.59
C LYS A 16 7.71 -1.62 -21.50
N LEU A 17 7.47 -2.79 -22.07
CA LEU A 17 8.31 -3.42 -23.08
C LEU A 17 7.56 -3.36 -24.41
N PHE A 18 8.13 -2.71 -25.42
CA PHE A 18 7.46 -2.42 -26.69
C PHE A 18 8.33 -2.80 -27.89
N PHE A 19 7.71 -3.42 -28.88
CA PHE A 19 8.31 -3.83 -30.15
C PHE A 19 7.72 -2.99 -31.28
N PRO A 20 8.40 -1.92 -31.72
CA PRO A 20 7.86 -0.96 -32.69
C PRO A 20 7.44 -1.60 -34.02
N GLU A 21 8.22 -2.58 -34.50
CA GLU A 21 7.96 -3.23 -35.81
C GLU A 21 6.65 -4.02 -35.83
N LEU A 22 6.22 -4.50 -34.67
CA LEU A 22 5.00 -5.29 -34.54
C LEU A 22 3.86 -4.47 -33.92
N THR A 23 4.15 -3.25 -33.48
CA THR A 23 3.21 -2.40 -32.72
C THR A 23 2.65 -3.15 -31.49
N LYS A 24 3.49 -4.00 -30.87
CA LYS A 24 3.11 -4.85 -29.74
C LYS A 24 3.97 -4.56 -28.53
N GLY A 25 3.33 -4.67 -27.37
CA GLY A 25 4.01 -4.49 -26.10
C GLY A 25 3.40 -5.33 -24.98
N VAL A 26 4.11 -5.36 -23.88
CA VAL A 26 3.68 -5.94 -22.62
C VAL A 26 4.18 -5.08 -21.47
N VAL A 27 3.49 -5.12 -20.35
CA VAL A 27 3.86 -4.40 -19.14
C VAL A 27 4.30 -5.43 -18.10
N SER A 28 5.38 -5.14 -17.36
CA SER A 28 5.81 -6.00 -16.26
C SER A 28 4.75 -5.99 -15.15
N ASN A 29 4.45 -7.17 -14.63
CA ASN A 29 3.48 -7.34 -13.55
C ASN A 29 3.98 -6.80 -12.21
N THR A 30 3.19 -6.96 -11.16
CA THR A 30 3.49 -6.52 -9.79
C THR A 30 4.80 -7.08 -9.19
N PHE A 31 5.44 -8.01 -9.88
CA PHE A 31 6.70 -8.65 -9.49
C PHE A 31 7.83 -8.41 -10.51
N GLY A 32 7.62 -7.44 -11.40
CA GLY A 32 8.58 -7.14 -12.47
C GLY A 32 8.69 -8.23 -13.53
N PHE A 33 7.84 -9.26 -13.48
CA PHE A 33 7.83 -10.33 -14.48
C PHE A 33 7.04 -9.89 -15.72
N PHE A 34 7.55 -10.26 -16.89
CA PHE A 34 6.85 -10.12 -18.16
C PHE A 34 7.02 -11.39 -19.00
N SER A 35 6.02 -11.65 -19.84
CA SER A 35 6.09 -12.67 -20.88
C SER A 35 5.38 -12.16 -22.14
N ILE A 36 5.98 -12.37 -23.28
CA ILE A 36 5.42 -12.03 -24.58
C ILE A 36 5.77 -13.12 -25.59
N SER A 37 4.83 -13.51 -26.41
CA SER A 37 5.05 -14.47 -27.51
C SER A 37 5.00 -13.71 -28.83
N LEU A 38 6.08 -13.82 -29.61
CA LEU A 38 6.22 -13.20 -30.91
C LEU A 38 6.64 -14.25 -31.95
N PRO A 39 6.39 -14.05 -33.25
CA PRO A 39 6.95 -14.90 -34.30
C PRO A 39 8.48 -14.91 -34.27
N GLU A 40 9.08 -15.92 -34.88
CA GLU A 40 10.54 -15.92 -35.10
C GLU A 40 10.95 -14.72 -35.94
N GLY A 41 12.04 -14.05 -35.54
CA GLY A 41 12.50 -12.84 -36.23
C GLY A 41 13.52 -12.06 -35.39
N THR A 42 13.92 -10.93 -35.94
CA THR A 42 14.79 -9.95 -35.26
C THR A 42 14.00 -8.68 -35.05
N TYR A 43 13.98 -8.18 -33.79
CA TYR A 43 13.16 -7.06 -33.37
C TYR A 43 13.96 -6.09 -32.53
N ASP A 44 13.64 -4.81 -32.59
CA ASP A 44 14.13 -3.81 -31.66
C ASP A 44 13.15 -3.72 -30.48
N LEU A 45 13.62 -4.08 -29.28
CA LEU A 45 12.88 -3.97 -28.04
C LEU A 45 13.19 -2.63 -27.38
N GLN A 46 12.16 -1.86 -27.09
CA GLN A 46 12.24 -0.65 -26.27
C GLN A 46 11.64 -0.93 -24.88
N ILE A 47 12.40 -0.60 -23.84
CA ILE A 47 11.93 -0.73 -22.45
C ILE A 47 11.91 0.65 -21.85
N SER A 48 10.76 1.08 -21.37
CA SER A 48 10.55 2.40 -20.79
C SER A 48 9.84 2.33 -19.43
N TYR A 49 10.23 3.22 -18.55
CA TYR A 49 9.60 3.45 -17.26
C TYR A 49 9.76 4.91 -16.86
N THR A 50 8.76 5.48 -16.16
CA THR A 50 8.81 6.89 -15.73
C THR A 50 9.98 7.11 -14.78
N GLY A 51 10.77 8.15 -15.01
CA GLY A 51 11.96 8.47 -14.20
C GLY A 51 13.22 7.67 -14.55
N TYR A 52 13.18 6.79 -15.56
CA TYR A 52 14.31 5.94 -15.94
C TYR A 52 14.76 6.17 -17.38
N GLU A 53 16.00 5.80 -17.67
CA GLU A 53 16.54 5.81 -19.04
C GLU A 53 15.88 4.70 -19.86
N THR A 54 15.44 5.03 -21.09
CA THR A 54 14.88 4.03 -22.00
C THR A 54 16.01 3.12 -22.52
N ILE A 55 15.81 1.82 -22.40
CA ILE A 55 16.69 0.81 -22.98
C ILE A 55 16.18 0.46 -24.37
N THR A 56 17.08 0.42 -25.36
CA THR A 56 16.79 -0.14 -26.70
C THR A 56 17.78 -1.26 -26.95
N GLU A 57 17.25 -2.48 -27.20
CA GLU A 57 18.06 -3.67 -27.43
C GLU A 57 17.51 -4.47 -28.63
N ARG A 58 18.38 -4.88 -29.53
CA ARG A 58 18.03 -5.76 -30.65
C ARG A 58 17.98 -7.21 -30.20
N ILE A 59 16.81 -7.86 -30.34
CA ILE A 59 16.58 -9.24 -29.92
C ILE A 59 16.35 -10.13 -31.14
N VAL A 60 17.07 -11.25 -31.20
CA VAL A 60 16.88 -12.31 -32.18
C VAL A 60 16.07 -13.42 -31.53
N LEU A 61 14.87 -13.66 -32.04
CA LEU A 61 13.96 -14.71 -31.58
C LEU A 61 13.96 -15.88 -32.58
N ASN A 62 14.80 -16.87 -32.30
CA ASN A 62 14.84 -18.16 -33.00
C ASN A 62 14.54 -19.34 -32.06
N GLN A 63 14.32 -19.04 -30.78
CA GLN A 63 13.94 -19.96 -29.70
C GLN A 63 13.40 -19.15 -28.53
N ASN A 64 12.91 -19.83 -27.50
CA ASN A 64 12.50 -19.15 -26.25
C ASN A 64 13.68 -18.46 -25.59
N VAL A 65 13.55 -17.16 -25.34
CA VAL A 65 14.59 -16.30 -24.77
C VAL A 65 14.15 -15.80 -23.41
N LYS A 66 14.94 -16.07 -22.38
CA LYS A 66 14.76 -15.48 -21.05
C LYS A 66 15.74 -14.32 -20.88
N ARG A 67 15.25 -13.14 -20.52
CA ARG A 67 16.05 -11.92 -20.31
C ARG A 67 15.74 -11.27 -18.98
N GLU A 68 16.76 -10.64 -18.41
CA GLU A 68 16.65 -9.75 -17.25
C GLU A 68 17.20 -8.39 -17.69
N PHE A 69 16.43 -7.32 -17.49
CA PHE A 69 16.81 -5.97 -17.83
C PHE A 69 17.00 -5.16 -16.57
N LYS A 70 18.06 -4.35 -16.53
CA LYS A 70 18.37 -3.44 -15.42
C LYS A 70 18.28 -2.01 -15.92
N MET A 71 17.25 -1.29 -15.51
CA MET A 71 17.03 0.10 -15.89
C MET A 71 17.75 1.04 -14.93
N LYS A 72 18.37 2.08 -15.48
CA LYS A 72 19.04 3.11 -14.69
C LYS A 72 18.11 4.29 -14.47
N PRO A 73 18.01 4.82 -13.23
CA PRO A 73 17.33 6.07 -13.00
C PRO A 73 17.91 7.17 -13.88
N ARG A 74 17.05 8.01 -14.45
CA ARG A 74 17.50 9.20 -15.18
C ARG A 74 17.97 10.21 -14.15
N ALA A 75 19.21 10.71 -14.27
CA ALA A 75 19.67 11.83 -13.46
C ALA A 75 18.75 13.03 -13.72
N THR A 76 18.03 13.45 -12.70
CA THR A 76 17.15 14.63 -12.77
C THR A 76 18.07 15.86 -12.71
N GLU A 77 18.47 16.41 -13.86
CA GLU A 77 18.75 17.83 -13.89
C GLU A 77 17.44 18.55 -13.53
N MET A 78 17.50 19.50 -12.60
CA MET A 78 16.35 20.34 -12.23
C MET A 78 15.95 21.18 -13.45
N GLY A 79 15.27 20.56 -14.40
CA GLY A 79 14.64 21.14 -15.56
C GLY A 79 13.14 20.95 -15.41
N GLU A 80 12.42 21.99 -15.77
CA GLU A 80 10.98 22.12 -15.89
C GLU A 80 10.24 20.78 -16.00
N VAL A 81 9.32 20.50 -15.06
CA VAL A 81 8.44 19.31 -15.13
C VAL A 81 7.54 19.49 -16.36
N VAL A 82 7.99 19.00 -17.49
CA VAL A 82 7.16 18.89 -18.69
C VAL A 82 6.23 17.69 -18.46
N ILE A 83 5.01 17.97 -18.07
CA ILE A 83 3.91 17.00 -18.15
C ILE A 83 3.70 16.75 -19.64
N SER A 84 4.40 15.78 -20.20
CA SER A 84 4.31 15.48 -21.63
C SER A 84 2.99 14.79 -21.91
N ALA A 85 2.29 15.25 -22.97
CA ALA A 85 1.09 14.62 -23.53
C ALA A 85 1.26 13.15 -23.98
N GLN A 86 2.45 12.56 -23.84
CA GLN A 86 2.70 11.14 -24.05
C GLN A 86 1.97 10.25 -23.05
N ASN A 87 1.64 10.74 -21.85
CA ASN A 87 0.84 9.99 -20.88
C ASN A 87 -0.63 9.87 -21.30
N GLU A 88 -1.17 10.79 -22.10
CA GLU A 88 -2.56 10.69 -22.58
C GLU A 88 -2.77 9.53 -23.56
N ARG A 89 -1.80 9.24 -24.42
CA ARG A 89 -1.88 8.10 -25.35
C ARG A 89 -1.73 6.75 -24.63
N ALA A 90 -0.89 6.67 -23.61
CA ALA A 90 -0.75 5.46 -22.80
C ALA A 90 -2.04 5.14 -22.03
N ASN A 91 -2.80 6.15 -21.60
CA ASN A 91 -4.10 5.98 -20.95
C ASN A 91 -5.23 5.57 -21.91
N THR A 92 -5.13 5.89 -23.18
CA THR A 92 -6.12 5.50 -24.20
C THR A 92 -5.86 4.12 -24.81
N GLU A 93 -4.63 3.63 -24.74
CA GLU A 93 -4.23 2.31 -25.22
C GLU A 93 -4.26 1.22 -24.14
N SER A 94 -4.36 1.58 -22.86
CA SER A 94 -4.46 0.58 -21.79
C SER A 94 -5.91 0.11 -21.63
N THR A 95 -6.11 -1.20 -21.62
CA THR A 95 -7.40 -1.83 -21.34
C THR A 95 -7.87 -1.60 -19.88
N LYS A 96 -7.01 -1.11 -19.01
CA LYS A 96 -7.30 -0.80 -17.60
C LYS A 96 -7.92 0.59 -17.46
N MET A 97 -9.17 0.72 -17.88
CA MET A 97 -9.93 1.97 -17.69
C MET A 97 -10.07 2.33 -16.23
N GLY A 98 -9.75 3.59 -15.88
CA GLY A 98 -9.94 4.13 -14.52
C GLY A 98 -8.81 3.84 -13.54
N THR A 99 -7.72 3.20 -13.93
CA THR A 99 -6.52 3.02 -13.11
C THR A 99 -5.59 4.23 -13.26
N ILE A 100 -5.15 4.78 -12.15
CA ILE A 100 -4.14 5.84 -12.09
C ILE A 100 -3.01 5.33 -11.19
N GLU A 101 -1.82 5.24 -11.75
CA GLU A 101 -0.59 5.01 -11.00
C GLU A 101 0.01 6.34 -10.58
N LEU A 102 0.29 6.49 -9.28
CA LEU A 102 0.95 7.66 -8.73
C LEU A 102 2.42 7.34 -8.50
N ASP A 103 3.26 8.18 -9.05
CA ASP A 103 4.69 8.15 -8.81
C ASP A 103 5.00 8.72 -7.40
N VAL A 104 5.62 7.91 -6.57
CA VAL A 104 5.98 8.28 -5.18
C VAL A 104 7.02 9.40 -5.16
N GLU A 105 7.95 9.43 -6.10
CA GLU A 105 8.94 10.51 -6.20
C GLU A 105 8.26 11.83 -6.58
N MET A 106 7.27 11.80 -7.47
CA MET A 106 6.45 12.96 -7.77
C MET A 106 5.66 13.44 -6.53
N MET A 107 5.12 12.51 -5.74
CA MET A 107 4.42 12.87 -4.49
C MET A 107 5.34 13.60 -3.50
N LYS A 108 6.63 13.24 -3.43
CA LYS A 108 7.62 13.92 -2.59
C LYS A 108 7.92 15.36 -3.02
N THR A 109 7.62 15.73 -4.27
CA THR A 109 7.80 17.11 -4.78
C THR A 109 6.59 18.00 -4.48
N LEU A 110 5.45 17.44 -4.11
CA LEU A 110 4.26 18.22 -3.76
C LEU A 110 4.44 18.94 -2.42
N PRO A 111 3.76 20.09 -2.22
CA PRO A 111 3.80 20.76 -0.93
C PRO A 111 3.37 19.83 0.20
N ALA A 112 4.31 19.53 1.09
CA ALA A 112 4.07 18.65 2.22
C ALA A 112 3.25 19.37 3.31
N PHE A 113 2.16 18.75 3.76
CA PHE A 113 1.39 19.28 4.87
C PHE A 113 2.18 19.10 6.17
N LEU A 114 2.58 20.22 6.78
CA LEU A 114 3.39 20.24 8.01
C LEU A 114 4.72 19.44 7.89
N GLY A 115 5.26 19.32 6.67
CA GLY A 115 6.51 18.61 6.41
C GLY A 115 6.35 17.10 6.15
N GLU A 116 5.12 16.59 6.09
CA GLU A 116 4.82 15.19 5.79
C GLU A 116 4.24 15.03 4.38
N VAL A 117 4.84 14.13 3.59
CA VAL A 117 4.30 13.68 2.30
C VAL A 117 3.17 12.70 2.56
N ASP A 118 1.97 13.01 2.11
CA ASP A 118 0.77 12.23 2.41
C ASP A 118 0.15 11.60 1.16
N VAL A 119 0.09 10.27 1.14
CA VAL A 119 -0.47 9.50 0.02
C VAL A 119 -1.96 9.81 -0.16
N LEU A 120 -2.75 9.82 0.92
CA LEU A 120 -4.19 10.05 0.83
C LEU A 120 -4.51 11.49 0.40
N LYS A 121 -3.75 12.47 0.85
CA LYS A 121 -3.90 13.86 0.39
C LYS A 121 -3.56 14.00 -1.09
N THR A 122 -2.54 13.29 -1.56
CA THR A 122 -2.19 13.29 -2.99
C THR A 122 -3.30 12.69 -3.85
N ILE A 123 -3.89 11.56 -3.47
CA ILE A 123 -5.01 10.99 -4.24
C ILE A 123 -6.27 11.85 -4.21
N GLN A 124 -6.49 12.64 -3.17
CA GLN A 124 -7.60 13.60 -3.10
C GLN A 124 -7.48 14.74 -4.14
N LEU A 125 -6.30 14.96 -4.72
CA LEU A 125 -6.10 15.92 -5.83
C LEU A 125 -6.55 15.35 -7.18
N LEU A 126 -6.81 14.06 -7.27
CA LEU A 126 -7.21 13.40 -8.52
C LEU A 126 -8.67 13.69 -8.87
N PRO A 127 -9.01 13.85 -10.16
CA PRO A 127 -10.39 14.03 -10.59
C PRO A 127 -11.31 12.91 -10.10
N GLY A 128 -12.44 13.26 -9.48
CA GLY A 128 -13.43 12.32 -8.96
C GLY A 128 -13.06 11.66 -7.63
N VAL A 129 -12.04 12.16 -6.95
CA VAL A 129 -11.72 11.83 -5.56
C VAL A 129 -11.90 13.08 -4.72
N SER A 130 -12.51 12.95 -3.55
CA SER A 130 -12.70 14.08 -2.64
C SER A 130 -12.60 13.64 -1.17
N SER A 131 -12.35 14.58 -0.28
CA SER A 131 -12.57 14.41 1.16
C SER A 131 -13.93 15.03 1.54
N ALA A 132 -14.56 14.54 2.62
CA ALA A 132 -15.79 15.16 3.12
C ALA A 132 -15.52 16.57 3.66
N ASN A 133 -14.47 16.70 4.48
CA ASN A 133 -13.95 17.95 5.05
C ASN A 133 -12.46 17.79 5.29
N GLU A 134 -11.72 18.89 5.51
CA GLU A 134 -10.38 18.81 6.07
C GLU A 134 -10.42 18.12 7.43
N GLY A 135 -9.57 17.11 7.63
CA GLY A 135 -9.58 16.28 8.84
C GLY A 135 -10.68 15.21 8.89
N ALA A 136 -11.45 14.99 7.81
CA ALA A 136 -12.34 13.85 7.72
C ALA A 136 -11.56 12.57 7.38
N GLN A 137 -11.92 11.47 8.06
CA GLN A 137 -11.33 10.17 7.77
C GLN A 137 -11.75 9.67 6.39
N GLY A 138 -10.78 9.11 5.65
CA GLY A 138 -11.03 8.45 4.37
C GLY A 138 -11.16 9.41 3.19
N PHE A 139 -11.60 8.87 2.07
CA PHE A 139 -11.82 9.58 0.81
C PHE A 139 -13.05 9.03 0.10
N TYR A 140 -13.68 9.88 -0.70
CA TYR A 140 -14.87 9.58 -1.49
C TYR A 140 -14.47 9.45 -2.96
N VAL A 141 -14.93 8.42 -3.64
CA VAL A 141 -14.65 8.21 -5.06
C VAL A 141 -15.95 8.13 -5.82
N ARG A 142 -16.15 9.07 -6.75
CA ARG A 142 -17.35 9.13 -7.61
C ARG A 142 -18.67 9.01 -6.85
N GLY A 143 -18.74 9.59 -5.64
CA GLY A 143 -19.90 9.56 -4.77
C GLY A 143 -19.99 8.36 -3.82
N GLY A 144 -19.10 7.37 -3.95
CA GLY A 144 -19.00 6.28 -2.98
C GLY A 144 -18.28 6.70 -1.70
N GLY A 145 -18.76 6.24 -0.55
CA GLY A 145 -18.23 6.57 0.76
C GLY A 145 -16.89 5.89 1.10
N PRO A 146 -16.23 6.31 2.19
CA PRO A 146 -14.95 5.74 2.59
C PRO A 146 -14.98 4.23 2.85
N ASP A 147 -16.09 3.72 3.35
CA ASP A 147 -16.35 2.30 3.61
C ASP A 147 -16.48 1.46 2.33
N GLN A 148 -16.73 2.12 1.19
CA GLN A 148 -16.86 1.49 -0.13
C GLN A 148 -15.53 1.42 -0.90
N ASN A 149 -14.45 1.92 -0.34
CA ASN A 149 -13.12 1.84 -0.91
C ASN A 149 -12.35 0.65 -0.32
N LEU A 150 -11.72 -0.14 -1.17
CA LEU A 150 -10.79 -1.20 -0.75
C LEU A 150 -9.39 -0.59 -0.66
N VAL A 151 -8.83 -0.55 0.54
CA VAL A 151 -7.48 -0.05 0.76
C VAL A 151 -6.57 -1.23 1.10
N LEU A 152 -5.56 -1.45 0.28
CA LEU A 152 -4.64 -2.58 0.41
C LEU A 152 -3.20 -2.10 0.61
N LEU A 153 -2.49 -2.69 1.58
CA LEU A 153 -1.05 -2.54 1.74
C LEU A 153 -0.40 -3.92 1.56
N ASP A 154 0.38 -4.07 0.49
CA ASP A 154 0.95 -5.36 0.05
C ASP A 154 -0.08 -6.51 0.00
N GLY A 155 -1.34 -6.18 -0.35
CA GLY A 155 -2.47 -7.10 -0.47
C GLY A 155 -3.26 -7.32 0.82
N ALA A 156 -2.80 -6.83 1.97
CA ALA A 156 -3.56 -6.86 3.22
C ALA A 156 -4.51 -5.66 3.32
N THR A 157 -5.75 -5.88 3.75
CA THR A 157 -6.75 -4.82 3.94
C THR A 157 -6.36 -3.91 5.10
N VAL A 158 -6.39 -2.60 4.87
CA VAL A 158 -6.24 -1.57 5.89
C VAL A 158 -7.58 -0.91 6.14
N TYR A 159 -8.20 -1.19 7.29
CA TYR A 159 -9.57 -0.74 7.60
C TYR A 159 -9.68 0.75 7.88
N ASN A 160 -8.71 1.32 8.55
CA ASN A 160 -8.60 2.76 8.75
C ASN A 160 -7.22 3.23 8.26
N ALA A 161 -7.21 3.87 7.11
CA ALA A 161 -5.97 4.30 6.46
C ALA A 161 -5.48 5.67 6.93
N SER A 162 -5.96 6.17 8.09
CA SER A 162 -5.71 7.55 8.53
C SER A 162 -5.31 7.62 10.00
N HIS A 163 -4.38 8.54 10.28
CA HIS A 163 -4.02 9.03 11.61
C HIS A 163 -4.65 10.39 11.88
N LEU A 164 -4.67 10.82 13.14
CA LEU A 164 -5.15 12.13 13.61
C LEU A 164 -6.50 12.47 12.98
N PHE A 165 -7.47 11.55 13.11
CA PHE A 165 -8.84 11.73 12.59
C PHE A 165 -8.91 12.06 11.09
N GLY A 166 -7.90 11.72 10.28
CA GLY A 166 -7.89 11.92 8.84
C GLY A 166 -6.90 12.99 8.34
N PHE A 167 -6.13 13.60 9.22
CA PHE A 167 -5.12 14.58 8.81
C PHE A 167 -3.89 13.97 8.14
N PHE A 168 -3.50 12.75 8.51
CA PHE A 168 -2.36 12.04 7.94
C PHE A 168 -2.75 10.64 7.51
N SER A 169 -2.11 10.13 6.45
CA SER A 169 -2.24 8.73 6.06
C SER A 169 -1.34 7.82 6.89
N VAL A 170 -1.75 6.57 7.01
CA VAL A 170 -0.92 5.50 7.61
C VAL A 170 0.28 5.13 6.74
N PHE A 171 0.34 5.61 5.51
CA PHE A 171 1.36 5.26 4.53
C PHE A 171 2.58 6.18 4.67
N ASN A 172 3.70 5.62 5.11
CA ASN A 172 4.97 6.33 5.12
C ASN A 172 5.59 6.31 3.71
N ALA A 173 5.69 7.48 3.06
CA ALA A 173 6.18 7.62 1.70
C ALA A 173 7.59 7.05 1.48
N ASP A 174 8.45 7.00 2.51
CA ASP A 174 9.79 6.42 2.40
C ASP A 174 9.76 4.89 2.28
N ALA A 175 8.69 4.25 2.77
CA ALA A 175 8.51 2.79 2.70
C ALA A 175 7.68 2.34 1.50
N ILE A 176 7.09 3.29 0.73
CA ILE A 176 6.16 2.98 -0.36
C ILE A 176 6.88 2.99 -1.71
N LYS A 177 6.57 2.01 -2.54
CA LYS A 177 7.08 1.82 -3.90
C LYS A 177 6.12 2.34 -4.95
N SER A 178 4.85 1.99 -4.85
CA SER A 178 3.83 2.41 -5.80
C SER A 178 2.47 2.55 -5.14
N VAL A 179 1.66 3.43 -5.70
CA VAL A 179 0.29 3.68 -5.29
C VAL A 179 -0.59 3.64 -6.53
N ASN A 180 -1.50 2.69 -6.59
CA ASN A 180 -2.45 2.54 -7.69
C ASN A 180 -3.86 2.79 -7.17
N ILE A 181 -4.60 3.70 -7.80
CA ILE A 181 -6.02 3.88 -7.54
C ILE A 181 -6.83 3.46 -8.76
N ILE A 182 -7.81 2.58 -8.56
CA ILE A 182 -8.74 2.09 -9.56
C ILE A 182 -10.12 2.67 -9.25
N LYS A 183 -10.61 3.56 -10.13
CA LYS A 183 -11.87 4.30 -9.94
C LYS A 183 -12.94 3.82 -10.93
N GLY A 184 -13.50 2.64 -10.69
CA GLY A 184 -14.45 1.98 -11.62
C GLY A 184 -13.76 1.10 -12.65
N GLY A 185 -14.51 0.17 -13.26
CA GLY A 185 -13.92 -0.86 -14.11
C GLY A 185 -12.94 -1.76 -13.35
N MET A 186 -13.27 -2.08 -12.10
CA MET A 186 -12.41 -2.88 -11.23
C MET A 186 -12.10 -4.22 -11.88
N PRO A 187 -10.81 -4.61 -11.99
CA PRO A 187 -10.43 -5.95 -12.43
C PRO A 187 -11.08 -7.03 -11.56
N ALA A 188 -11.38 -8.18 -12.16
CA ALA A 188 -12.08 -9.28 -11.48
C ALA A 188 -11.34 -9.84 -10.25
N GLU A 189 -10.01 -9.59 -10.14
CA GLU A 189 -9.19 -9.96 -9.00
C GLU A 189 -9.50 -9.19 -7.70
N PHE A 190 -10.31 -8.11 -7.79
CA PHE A 190 -10.72 -7.30 -6.66
C PHE A 190 -12.23 -7.41 -6.43
N GLY A 191 -12.62 -7.72 -5.21
CA GLY A 191 -14.01 -7.83 -4.77
C GLY A 191 -14.27 -7.08 -3.47
N GLY A 192 -15.48 -7.26 -2.92
CA GLY A 192 -15.85 -6.83 -1.57
C GLY A 192 -16.07 -5.33 -1.37
N ARG A 193 -15.79 -4.45 -2.36
CA ARG A 193 -16.01 -3.00 -2.28
C ARG A 193 -16.54 -2.46 -3.62
N LEU A 194 -17.24 -1.31 -3.57
CA LEU A 194 -18.05 -0.82 -4.69
C LEU A 194 -17.51 0.44 -5.37
N ALA A 195 -16.72 1.28 -4.67
CA ALA A 195 -16.33 2.58 -5.20
C ALA A 195 -14.95 2.59 -5.83
N SER A 196 -13.95 2.08 -5.14
CA SER A 196 -12.57 2.06 -5.65
C SER A 196 -11.70 1.01 -4.97
N VAL A 197 -10.54 0.76 -5.59
CA VAL A 197 -9.43 0.03 -4.97
C VAL A 197 -8.22 0.96 -4.92
N LEU A 198 -7.66 1.12 -3.73
CA LEU A 198 -6.37 1.76 -3.50
C LEU A 198 -5.35 0.66 -3.15
N GLU A 199 -4.49 0.34 -4.08
CA GLU A 199 -3.42 -0.63 -3.88
C GLU A 199 -2.11 0.09 -3.60
N VAL A 200 -1.55 -0.10 -2.41
CA VAL A 200 -0.27 0.45 -1.98
C VAL A 200 0.73 -0.68 -1.81
N LYS A 201 1.88 -0.56 -2.44
CA LYS A 201 2.97 -1.54 -2.35
C LYS A 201 4.16 -0.93 -1.65
N MET A 202 4.74 -1.70 -0.73
CA MET A 202 5.96 -1.32 -0.03
C MET A 202 7.20 -1.59 -0.90
N ASN A 203 8.23 -0.76 -0.72
CA ASN A 203 9.56 -1.00 -1.25
C ASN A 203 10.09 -2.38 -0.83
N ASP A 204 10.82 -3.04 -1.72
CA ASP A 204 11.43 -4.34 -1.43
C ASP A 204 12.77 -4.20 -0.68
N GLY A 205 13.34 -2.99 -0.67
CA GLY A 205 14.64 -2.67 -0.09
C GLY A 205 15.82 -2.92 -1.05
N ASN A 206 16.91 -2.21 -0.83
CA ASN A 206 18.09 -2.25 -1.68
C ASN A 206 18.87 -3.56 -1.50
N ASN A 207 19.03 -4.35 -2.55
CA ASN A 207 19.76 -5.62 -2.48
C ASN A 207 21.25 -5.50 -2.81
N GLN A 208 21.77 -4.27 -3.05
CA GLN A 208 23.15 -3.99 -3.42
C GLN A 208 23.95 -3.37 -2.28
N ARG A 209 23.37 -2.40 -1.58
CA ARG A 209 24.01 -1.60 -0.53
C ARG A 209 23.05 -1.25 0.59
N ILE A 210 23.60 -0.96 1.76
CA ILE A 210 22.83 -0.40 2.87
C ILE A 210 22.52 1.05 2.55
N GLY A 211 21.26 1.44 2.71
CA GLY A 211 20.76 2.80 2.62
C GLY A 211 20.09 3.18 3.94
N ILE A 212 20.24 4.42 4.32
CA ILE A 212 19.58 5.02 5.50
C ILE A 212 19.01 6.35 5.05
N ASP A 213 17.70 6.50 5.18
CA ASP A 213 16.96 7.70 4.89
C ASP A 213 16.22 8.14 6.15
N GLY A 214 16.12 9.44 6.39
CA GLY A 214 15.40 9.91 7.55
C GLY A 214 15.22 11.41 7.57
N GLY A 215 14.34 11.86 8.44
CA GLY A 215 14.03 13.26 8.59
C GLY A 215 13.45 13.57 9.96
N ILE A 216 13.75 14.77 10.42
CA ILE A 216 13.17 15.37 11.63
C ILE A 216 12.42 16.61 11.17
N GLY A 217 11.10 16.55 11.24
CA GLY A 217 10.21 17.67 10.97
C GLY A 217 9.72 18.35 12.23
N LEU A 218 8.83 19.33 12.06
CA LEU A 218 8.23 20.05 13.17
C LEU A 218 7.31 19.17 14.02
N LEU A 219 6.57 18.23 13.39
CA LEU A 219 5.56 17.41 14.06
C LEU A 219 5.95 15.94 14.17
N SER A 220 6.86 15.45 13.34
CA SER A 220 7.21 14.04 13.27
C SER A 220 8.68 13.83 12.96
N SER A 221 9.16 12.64 13.31
CA SER A 221 10.45 12.10 12.84
C SER A 221 10.22 10.77 12.18
N ARG A 222 11.02 10.49 11.15
CA ARG A 222 11.01 9.22 10.43
C ARG A 222 12.43 8.72 10.20
N LEU A 223 12.57 7.42 10.16
CA LEU A 223 13.83 6.74 9.85
C LEU A 223 13.54 5.48 9.05
N THR A 224 14.23 5.31 7.94
CA THR A 224 14.17 4.12 7.10
C THR A 224 15.56 3.55 6.92
N VAL A 225 15.70 2.26 7.15
CA VAL A 225 16.95 1.51 6.95
C VAL A 225 16.64 0.37 5.99
N GLN A 226 17.45 0.24 4.95
CA GLN A 226 17.30 -0.82 3.95
C GLN A 226 18.65 -1.38 3.56
N GLY A 227 18.67 -2.61 3.06
CA GLY A 227 19.91 -3.21 2.62
C GLY A 227 19.79 -4.67 2.22
N PRO A 228 20.89 -5.27 1.73
CA PRO A 228 20.92 -6.68 1.36
C PRO A 228 20.89 -7.59 2.59
N ILE A 229 20.05 -8.63 2.55
CA ILE A 229 20.18 -9.82 3.39
C ILE A 229 21.30 -10.69 2.81
N VAL A 230 21.20 -10.93 1.51
CA VAL A 230 22.24 -11.52 0.69
C VAL A 230 22.30 -10.74 -0.62
N LYS A 231 23.45 -10.20 -0.96
CA LYS A 231 23.63 -9.39 -2.17
C LYS A 231 23.11 -10.11 -3.41
N ASP A 232 22.38 -9.40 -4.28
CA ASP A 232 21.71 -9.89 -5.49
C ASP A 232 20.62 -10.95 -5.28
N LYS A 233 20.36 -11.38 -4.03
CA LYS A 233 19.37 -12.44 -3.76
C LYS A 233 18.20 -11.99 -2.87
N GLY A 234 18.44 -11.12 -1.93
CA GLY A 234 17.39 -10.68 -1.05
C GLY A 234 17.75 -9.44 -0.27
N SER A 235 16.73 -8.68 0.08
CA SER A 235 16.84 -7.40 0.77
C SER A 235 15.83 -7.27 1.89
N PHE A 236 16.08 -6.28 2.72
CA PHE A 236 15.15 -5.83 3.75
C PHE A 236 14.97 -4.33 3.70
N ILE A 237 13.83 -3.88 4.16
CA ILE A 237 13.55 -2.50 4.52
C ILE A 237 12.81 -2.50 5.84
N VAL A 238 13.19 -1.57 6.72
CA VAL A 238 12.51 -1.29 7.98
C VAL A 238 12.36 0.22 8.08
N SER A 239 11.15 0.68 8.33
CA SER A 239 10.86 2.10 8.44
C SER A 239 10.01 2.36 9.68
N GLY A 240 10.33 3.42 10.42
CA GLY A 240 9.57 3.89 11.55
C GLY A 240 9.29 5.37 11.46
N ARG A 241 8.10 5.78 11.91
CA ARG A 241 7.68 7.18 12.01
C ARG A 241 6.96 7.40 13.34
N ARG A 242 7.21 8.53 14.00
CA ARG A 242 6.49 8.97 15.19
C ARG A 242 6.24 10.46 15.14
N THR A 243 5.03 10.86 15.49
CA THR A 243 4.72 12.26 15.80
C THR A 243 4.99 12.55 17.28
N TYR A 244 5.26 13.81 17.59
CA TYR A 244 5.51 14.27 18.96
C TYR A 244 4.65 15.49 19.31
N LEU A 245 3.42 15.51 18.82
CA LEU A 245 2.45 16.56 19.17
C LEU A 245 2.17 16.57 20.68
N ASP A 246 2.24 15.41 21.32
CA ASP A 246 2.20 15.25 22.78
C ASP A 246 3.23 16.13 23.51
N LEU A 247 4.47 16.18 23.01
CA LEU A 247 5.53 17.01 23.58
C LEU A 247 5.31 18.50 23.33
N LEU A 248 4.84 18.84 22.11
CA LEU A 248 4.54 20.22 21.74
C LEU A 248 3.36 20.76 22.55
N LEU A 249 2.26 20.02 22.65
CA LEU A 249 1.09 20.43 23.42
C LEU A 249 1.47 20.68 24.90
N LYS A 250 2.26 19.80 25.49
CA LYS A 250 2.75 19.98 26.86
C LYS A 250 3.59 21.25 27.06
N ALA A 251 4.35 21.65 26.03
CA ALA A 251 5.19 22.85 26.09
C ALA A 251 4.41 24.16 25.91
N PHE A 252 3.30 24.12 25.16
CA PHE A 252 2.55 25.33 24.80
C PHE A 252 1.25 25.53 25.56
N ILE A 253 0.67 24.48 26.17
CA ILE A 253 -0.56 24.60 26.97
C ILE A 253 -0.16 24.94 28.42
N PRO A 254 -0.60 26.11 28.96
CA PRO A 254 -0.34 26.46 30.35
C PRO A 254 -0.94 25.45 31.33
N GLU A 255 -0.31 25.27 32.49
CA GLU A 255 -0.76 24.33 33.53
C GLU A 255 -2.15 24.66 34.08
N GLU A 256 -2.55 25.93 34.04
CA GLU A 256 -3.87 26.40 34.47
C GLU A 256 -4.97 26.11 33.46
N SER A 257 -4.64 25.72 32.25
CA SER A 257 -5.61 25.41 31.19
C SER A 257 -6.35 24.11 31.48
N ASN A 258 -7.64 24.08 31.17
CA ASN A 258 -8.44 22.83 31.23
C ASN A 258 -7.97 21.79 30.20
N PHE A 259 -7.17 22.20 29.19
CA PHE A 259 -6.58 21.33 28.19
C PHE A 259 -5.18 20.84 28.57
N TYR A 260 -4.65 21.26 29.73
CA TYR A 260 -3.35 20.77 30.21
C TYR A 260 -3.43 19.26 30.48
N GLY A 261 -2.49 18.52 29.96
CA GLY A 261 -2.50 17.04 30.01
C GLY A 261 -3.16 16.38 28.79
N THR A 262 -3.67 17.18 27.81
CA THR A 262 -4.05 16.64 26.52
C THR A 262 -2.83 16.14 25.78
N THR A 263 -2.87 14.91 25.32
CA THR A 263 -1.79 14.31 24.53
C THR A 263 -2.35 13.66 23.29
N TYR A 264 -1.60 13.78 22.22
CA TYR A 264 -1.84 13.02 20.99
C TYR A 264 -0.50 12.70 20.35
N PHE A 265 -0.34 11.45 19.96
CA PHE A 265 0.73 11.00 19.09
C PHE A 265 0.30 9.77 18.29
N PHE A 266 0.94 9.55 17.18
CA PHE A 266 0.90 8.27 16.50
C PHE A 266 2.31 7.77 16.19
N HIS A 267 2.41 6.49 15.96
CA HIS A 267 3.62 5.86 15.47
C HIS A 267 3.29 4.77 14.46
N ASP A 268 4.16 4.66 13.46
CA ASP A 268 4.12 3.66 12.42
C ASP A 268 5.41 2.86 12.37
N PHE A 269 5.26 1.61 12.05
CA PHE A 269 6.35 0.71 11.78
C PHE A 269 6.04 -0.12 10.55
N ASN A 270 6.94 -0.12 9.58
CA ASN A 270 6.85 -0.90 8.35
C ASN A 270 8.09 -1.79 8.25
N ALA A 271 7.92 -3.03 7.84
CA ALA A 271 9.02 -3.93 7.56
C ALA A 271 8.70 -4.83 6.37
N LYS A 272 9.67 -5.00 5.48
CA LYS A 272 9.56 -5.97 4.38
C LYS A 272 10.88 -6.69 4.17
N LEU A 273 10.77 -7.97 3.93
CA LEU A 273 11.87 -8.86 3.58
C LEU A 273 11.52 -9.52 2.26
N ASN A 274 12.50 -9.69 1.39
CA ASN A 274 12.34 -10.53 0.21
C ASN A 274 13.58 -11.40 0.00
N TYR A 275 13.35 -12.58 -0.57
CA TYR A 275 14.44 -13.52 -0.85
C TYR A 275 14.15 -14.36 -2.09
N LYS A 276 15.08 -14.37 -3.04
CA LYS A 276 15.08 -15.22 -4.23
C LYS A 276 15.64 -16.58 -3.86
N ILE A 277 14.78 -17.59 -3.70
CA ILE A 277 15.16 -18.96 -3.36
C ILE A 277 15.81 -19.64 -4.56
N THR A 278 15.14 -19.54 -5.72
CA THR A 278 15.60 -20.06 -7.01
C THR A 278 15.35 -19.01 -8.09
N ASP A 279 15.74 -19.26 -9.34
CA ASP A 279 15.40 -18.38 -10.47
C ASP A 279 13.89 -18.35 -10.79
N LYS A 280 13.12 -19.26 -10.19
CA LYS A 280 11.68 -19.39 -10.39
C LYS A 280 10.88 -19.05 -9.14
N ASP A 281 11.51 -19.02 -7.96
CA ASP A 281 10.82 -18.87 -6.68
C ASP A 281 11.38 -17.68 -5.89
N ARG A 282 10.48 -16.81 -5.44
CA ARG A 282 10.77 -15.69 -4.55
C ARG A 282 9.74 -15.62 -3.43
N ILE A 283 10.19 -15.34 -2.22
CA ILE A 283 9.34 -15.14 -1.05
C ILE A 283 9.44 -13.68 -0.61
N PHE A 284 8.30 -13.14 -0.17
CA PHE A 284 8.19 -11.83 0.46
C PHE A 284 7.47 -11.98 1.79
N LEU A 285 7.96 -11.28 2.79
CA LEU A 285 7.29 -11.11 4.07
C LEU A 285 7.21 -9.62 4.35
N SER A 286 6.01 -9.09 4.45
CA SER A 286 5.78 -7.68 4.77
C SER A 286 4.86 -7.54 5.97
N GLY A 287 5.02 -6.47 6.71
CA GLY A 287 4.18 -6.13 7.85
C GLY A 287 4.13 -4.63 8.09
N TYR A 288 3.01 -4.20 8.60
CA TYR A 288 2.75 -2.85 9.05
C TYR A 288 2.10 -2.88 10.44
N PHE A 289 2.51 -1.97 11.28
CA PHE A 289 1.88 -1.68 12.56
C PHE A 289 1.81 -0.17 12.75
N GLY A 290 0.61 0.34 12.97
CA GLY A 290 0.38 1.75 13.25
C GLY A 290 -0.63 1.93 14.36
N ARG A 291 -0.37 2.88 15.27
CA ARG A 291 -1.23 3.16 16.41
C ARG A 291 -1.29 4.64 16.70
N ASP A 292 -2.50 5.12 16.93
CA ASP A 292 -2.80 6.45 17.45
C ASP A 292 -3.14 6.35 18.92
N GLU A 293 -2.72 7.34 19.68
CA GLU A 293 -3.07 7.50 21.10
C GLU A 293 -3.47 8.95 21.38
N PHE A 294 -4.76 9.15 21.59
CA PHE A 294 -5.30 10.40 22.08
C PHE A 294 -5.67 10.25 23.54
N SER A 295 -5.29 11.19 24.38
CA SER A 295 -5.79 11.29 25.76
C SER A 295 -6.02 12.73 26.17
N PHE A 296 -7.06 12.92 26.94
CA PHE A 296 -7.41 14.17 27.58
C PHE A 296 -7.63 13.91 29.06
N ASN A 297 -6.96 14.66 29.91
CA ASN A 297 -7.09 14.57 31.36
C ASN A 297 -7.37 15.97 31.93
N ASN A 298 -8.54 16.16 32.49
CA ASN A 298 -8.87 17.35 33.25
C ASN A 298 -8.81 17.04 34.75
N ASN A 299 -7.72 17.38 35.38
CA ASN A 299 -7.51 17.12 36.82
C ASN A 299 -8.45 17.92 37.73
N ARG A 300 -9.07 19.01 37.23
CA ARG A 300 -9.99 19.84 38.03
C ARG A 300 -11.33 19.18 38.23
N ASP A 301 -11.84 18.52 37.17
CA ASP A 301 -13.15 17.90 37.15
C ASP A 301 -13.07 16.36 37.27
N ALA A 302 -11.86 15.83 37.57
CA ALA A 302 -11.58 14.38 37.59
C ALA A 302 -12.09 13.64 36.33
N PHE A 303 -12.10 14.35 35.19
CA PHE A 303 -12.57 13.83 33.91
C PHE A 303 -11.38 13.41 33.05
N ASN A 304 -11.43 12.19 32.52
CA ASN A 304 -10.45 11.67 31.59
C ASN A 304 -11.09 11.03 30.37
N VAL A 305 -10.43 11.13 29.23
CA VAL A 305 -10.77 10.44 27.99
C VAL A 305 -9.50 9.85 27.40
N SER A 306 -9.59 8.61 26.91
CA SER A 306 -8.53 7.96 26.14
C SER A 306 -9.12 7.26 24.92
N MET A 307 -8.50 7.47 23.77
CA MET A 307 -8.94 6.93 22.49
C MET A 307 -7.73 6.36 21.73
N PRO A 308 -7.33 5.12 22.00
CA PRO A 308 -6.37 4.42 21.17
C PRO A 308 -7.07 3.70 20.00
N TRP A 309 -6.47 3.77 18.79
CA TRP A 309 -6.87 2.97 17.64
C TRP A 309 -5.65 2.62 16.77
N GLY A 310 -5.78 1.60 15.93
CA GLY A 310 -4.67 1.24 15.06
C GLY A 310 -4.93 0.02 14.19
N ASN A 311 -3.99 -0.20 13.26
CA ASN A 311 -3.95 -1.34 12.37
C ASN A 311 -2.65 -2.13 12.57
N ALA A 312 -2.75 -3.44 12.39
CA ALA A 312 -1.62 -4.32 12.17
C ALA A 312 -1.89 -5.18 10.94
N THR A 313 -0.96 -5.24 9.99
CA THR A 313 -1.09 -6.11 8.82
C THR A 313 0.16 -6.94 8.62
N GLY A 314 -0.01 -8.12 8.03
CA GLY A 314 1.08 -9.00 7.66
C GLY A 314 0.76 -9.78 6.40
N THR A 315 1.72 -9.89 5.49
CA THR A 315 1.57 -10.68 4.26
C THR A 315 2.81 -11.53 4.04
N LEU A 316 2.59 -12.84 3.97
CA LEU A 316 3.59 -13.79 3.47
C LEU A 316 3.19 -14.17 2.05
N ARG A 317 4.08 -13.93 1.08
CA ARG A 317 3.80 -14.16 -0.35
C ARG A 317 4.88 -15.01 -0.97
N TRP A 318 4.47 -15.99 -1.74
CA TRP A 318 5.32 -16.82 -2.56
C TRP A 318 4.98 -16.66 -4.03
N ASN A 319 5.95 -16.20 -4.79
CA ASN A 319 5.86 -16.03 -6.24
C ASN A 319 6.59 -17.18 -6.92
N ARG A 320 5.96 -17.80 -7.91
CA ARG A 320 6.56 -18.90 -8.68
C ARG A 320 6.31 -18.74 -10.19
N ILE A 321 7.37 -18.83 -10.96
CA ILE A 321 7.30 -19.00 -12.41
C ILE A 321 7.17 -20.50 -12.68
N ILE A 322 5.94 -20.97 -12.96
CA ILE A 322 5.69 -22.39 -13.24
C ILE A 322 6.35 -22.78 -14.56
N ASN A 323 6.10 -22.00 -15.59
CA ASN A 323 6.73 -22.12 -16.91
C ASN A 323 6.77 -20.73 -17.59
N GLU A 324 7.19 -20.68 -18.85
CA GLU A 324 7.38 -19.42 -19.60
C GLU A 324 6.10 -18.62 -19.82
N LYS A 325 4.93 -19.26 -19.68
CA LYS A 325 3.61 -18.68 -19.92
C LYS A 325 2.73 -18.62 -18.68
N LEU A 326 3.15 -19.22 -17.56
CA LEU A 326 2.31 -19.34 -16.37
C LEU A 326 3.08 -18.87 -15.13
N PHE A 327 2.57 -17.83 -14.53
CA PHE A 327 3.03 -17.25 -13.27
C PHE A 327 2.01 -17.52 -12.16
N MET A 328 2.46 -17.80 -10.95
CA MET A 328 1.63 -18.09 -9.78
C MET A 328 2.07 -17.21 -8.62
N ASN A 329 1.09 -16.73 -7.86
CA ASN A 329 1.28 -15.98 -6.63
C ASN A 329 0.38 -16.57 -5.54
N VAL A 330 0.96 -16.94 -4.39
CA VAL A 330 0.22 -17.43 -3.22
C VAL A 330 0.52 -16.51 -2.06
N SER A 331 -0.53 -16.05 -1.39
CA SER A 331 -0.41 -15.14 -0.24
C SER A 331 -1.18 -15.68 0.96
N ALA A 332 -0.56 -15.58 2.14
CA ALA A 332 -1.24 -15.65 3.43
C ALA A 332 -1.25 -14.25 4.03
N ILE A 333 -2.41 -13.82 4.49
CA ILE A 333 -2.68 -12.42 4.84
C ILE A 333 -3.25 -12.38 6.27
N PHE A 334 -2.78 -11.42 7.03
CA PHE A 334 -3.30 -11.09 8.36
C PHE A 334 -3.62 -9.61 8.43
N THR A 335 -4.76 -9.29 9.03
CA THR A 335 -5.15 -7.90 9.34
C THR A 335 -5.81 -7.87 10.70
N ASP A 336 -5.48 -6.86 11.51
CA ASP A 336 -6.12 -6.55 12.77
C ASP A 336 -6.33 -5.04 12.87
N TYR A 337 -7.56 -4.61 13.06
CA TYR A 337 -7.93 -3.24 13.36
C TYR A 337 -8.70 -3.20 14.66
N ASN A 338 -8.33 -2.29 15.54
CA ASN A 338 -9.07 -2.07 16.77
C ASN A 338 -9.20 -0.58 17.09
N PHE A 339 -10.31 -0.27 17.73
CA PHE A 339 -10.65 1.04 18.25
C PHE A 339 -11.13 0.89 19.68
N GLN A 340 -10.66 1.72 20.57
CA GLN A 340 -11.13 1.78 21.94
C GLN A 340 -11.43 3.23 22.33
N PHE A 341 -12.51 3.44 23.03
CA PHE A 341 -12.84 4.69 23.71
C PHE A 341 -13.01 4.41 25.19
N LYS A 342 -12.33 5.16 26.02
CA LYS A 342 -12.46 5.13 27.48
C LYS A 342 -12.74 6.52 27.97
N SER A 343 -13.68 6.65 28.92
CA SER A 343 -13.96 7.91 29.60
C SER A 343 -14.22 7.63 31.08
N GLY A 344 -13.73 8.50 31.94
CA GLY A 344 -13.94 8.43 33.37
C GLY A 344 -14.29 9.79 33.96
N ILE A 345 -15.20 9.80 34.94
CA ILE A 345 -15.55 10.94 35.77
C ILE A 345 -15.62 10.43 37.22
N ASN A 346 -14.72 10.88 38.10
CA ASN A 346 -14.57 10.35 39.44
C ASN A 346 -14.44 8.82 39.43
N ASP A 347 -15.33 8.10 40.13
CA ASP A 347 -15.32 6.65 40.21
C ASP A 347 -16.04 5.96 39.03
N PHE A 348 -16.77 6.72 38.23
CA PHE A 348 -17.46 6.19 37.04
C PHE A 348 -16.53 6.05 35.87
N GLN A 349 -16.41 4.85 35.31
CA GLN A 349 -15.65 4.54 34.12
C GLN A 349 -16.53 3.93 33.04
N PHE A 350 -16.37 4.42 31.83
CA PHE A 350 -17.02 3.92 30.62
C PHE A 350 -15.97 3.46 29.63
N SER A 351 -16.14 2.30 29.03
CA SER A 351 -15.25 1.78 27.99
C SER A 351 -16.08 1.19 26.84
N LEU A 352 -15.67 1.54 25.63
CA LEU A 352 -16.20 1.02 24.38
C LEU A 352 -15.04 0.43 23.60
N PHE A 353 -15.21 -0.78 23.09
CA PHE A 353 -14.25 -1.47 22.25
C PHE A 353 -14.94 -1.97 20.97
N SER A 354 -14.26 -1.86 19.84
CA SER A 354 -14.66 -2.46 18.56
C SER A 354 -13.44 -2.89 17.77
N GLY A 355 -13.55 -3.99 17.04
CA GLY A 355 -12.43 -4.51 16.27
C GLY A 355 -12.83 -5.45 15.14
N ILE A 356 -11.90 -5.64 14.22
CA ILE A 356 -11.99 -6.63 13.14
C ILE A 356 -10.63 -7.27 12.94
N ARG A 357 -10.62 -8.60 12.86
CA ARG A 357 -9.40 -9.38 12.59
C ARG A 357 -9.67 -10.37 11.47
N ASP A 358 -8.77 -10.39 10.50
CA ASP A 358 -8.88 -11.24 9.33
C ASP A 358 -7.67 -12.16 9.19
N TYR A 359 -7.97 -13.39 8.77
CA TYR A 359 -7.00 -14.36 8.29
C TYR A 359 -7.38 -14.74 6.87
N GLY A 360 -6.56 -14.28 5.92
CA GLY A 360 -6.80 -14.43 4.49
C GLY A 360 -5.79 -15.36 3.82
N SER A 361 -6.22 -15.97 2.74
CA SER A 361 -5.36 -16.66 1.79
C SER A 361 -5.82 -16.34 0.36
N LYS A 362 -4.85 -16.12 -0.53
CA LYS A 362 -5.13 -15.79 -1.93
C LYS A 362 -4.19 -16.56 -2.83
N ILE A 363 -4.69 -17.09 -3.93
CA ILE A 363 -3.91 -17.69 -5.00
C ILE A 363 -4.30 -17.05 -6.34
N ASP A 364 -3.32 -16.51 -7.04
CA ASP A 364 -3.50 -15.85 -8.32
C ASP A 364 -2.61 -16.49 -9.37
N PHE A 365 -3.14 -16.67 -10.56
CA PHE A 365 -2.42 -17.13 -11.74
C PHE A 365 -2.52 -16.08 -12.84
N THR A 366 -1.39 -15.84 -13.51
CA THR A 366 -1.34 -15.07 -14.75
C THR A 366 -0.83 -16.01 -15.86
N TRP A 367 -1.63 -16.20 -16.88
CA TRP A 367 -1.37 -17.12 -17.99
C TRP A 367 -1.36 -16.38 -19.31
N TYR A 368 -0.29 -16.55 -20.08
CA TYR A 368 -0.08 -15.98 -21.41
C TYR A 368 -0.17 -17.09 -22.47
N PRO A 369 -1.39 -17.58 -22.86
CA PRO A 369 -1.53 -18.69 -23.79
C PRO A 369 -0.96 -18.39 -25.17
N ASN A 370 -1.14 -17.16 -25.64
CA ASN A 370 -0.66 -16.65 -26.91
C ASN A 370 -0.50 -15.11 -26.84
N PRO A 371 -0.01 -14.43 -27.90
CA PRO A 371 0.27 -12.98 -27.88
C PRO A 371 -0.96 -12.07 -27.71
N ARG A 372 -2.17 -12.60 -27.85
CA ARG A 372 -3.40 -11.81 -27.79
C ARG A 372 -4.16 -11.94 -26.48
N HIS A 373 -3.77 -12.85 -25.61
CA HIS A 373 -4.51 -13.14 -24.38
C HIS A 373 -3.60 -13.08 -23.17
N GLU A 374 -3.99 -12.30 -22.19
CA GLU A 374 -3.50 -12.38 -20.82
C GLU A 374 -4.64 -12.81 -19.89
N VAL A 375 -4.64 -14.07 -19.49
CA VAL A 375 -5.69 -14.65 -18.66
C VAL A 375 -5.24 -14.62 -17.21
N LYS A 376 -5.99 -13.94 -16.35
CA LYS A 376 -5.84 -13.96 -14.90
C LYS A 376 -6.97 -14.76 -14.28
N PHE A 377 -6.64 -15.65 -13.37
CA PHE A 377 -7.63 -16.41 -12.61
C PHE A 377 -7.07 -16.74 -11.22
N GLY A 378 -7.98 -16.92 -10.29
CA GLY A 378 -7.57 -17.18 -8.93
C GLY A 378 -8.73 -17.35 -7.98
N GLY A 379 -8.38 -17.41 -6.71
CA GLY A 379 -9.34 -17.47 -5.63
C GLY A 379 -8.79 -16.91 -4.35
N GLU A 380 -9.69 -16.42 -3.51
CA GLU A 380 -9.38 -15.92 -2.19
C GLU A 380 -10.37 -16.45 -1.17
N TYR A 381 -9.89 -16.56 0.06
CA TYR A 381 -10.69 -16.92 1.20
C TYR A 381 -10.24 -16.10 2.39
N THR A 382 -11.20 -15.51 3.11
CA THR A 382 -10.94 -14.74 4.33
C THR A 382 -11.87 -15.21 5.45
N TYR A 383 -11.27 -15.45 6.60
CA TYR A 383 -11.96 -15.67 7.85
C TYR A 383 -11.94 -14.40 8.68
N HIS A 384 -13.12 -13.85 8.92
CA HIS A 384 -13.33 -12.62 9.67
C HIS A 384 -13.73 -12.91 11.11
N ILE A 385 -13.15 -12.16 12.03
CA ILE A 385 -13.55 -12.09 13.43
C ILE A 385 -13.95 -10.65 13.71
N PHE A 386 -15.25 -10.39 13.76
CA PHE A 386 -15.77 -9.08 14.13
C PHE A 386 -16.01 -9.05 15.63
N THR A 387 -15.44 -8.07 16.30
CA THR A 387 -15.80 -7.73 17.67
C THR A 387 -16.72 -6.52 17.60
N PRO A 388 -18.05 -6.71 17.70
CA PRO A 388 -18.99 -5.60 17.69
C PRO A 388 -18.70 -4.66 18.84
N THR A 389 -19.23 -3.44 18.77
CA THR A 389 -19.10 -2.47 19.84
C THR A 389 -19.52 -3.08 21.17
N SER A 390 -18.58 -3.33 22.04
CA SER A 390 -18.84 -3.75 23.42
C SER A 390 -18.73 -2.55 24.34
N VAL A 391 -19.66 -2.44 25.25
CA VAL A 391 -19.74 -1.35 26.23
C VAL A 391 -19.60 -1.94 27.62
N SER A 392 -18.70 -1.40 28.42
CA SER A 392 -18.63 -1.65 29.86
C SER A 392 -18.70 -0.33 30.60
N ALA A 393 -19.45 -0.31 31.68
CA ALA A 393 -19.52 0.82 32.61
C ALA A 393 -19.28 0.29 34.03
N GLN A 394 -18.49 1.00 34.79
CA GLN A 394 -18.17 0.68 36.17
C GLN A 394 -18.38 1.93 37.01
N ASP A 395 -19.07 1.79 38.12
CA ASP A 395 -19.22 2.77 39.17
C ASP A 395 -18.83 2.10 40.48
N ALA A 396 -18.12 2.78 41.36
CA ALA A 396 -17.48 2.34 42.61
C ALA A 396 -17.69 0.86 43.03
N ASP A 397 -18.95 0.41 43.10
CA ASP A 397 -19.32 -0.92 43.56
C ASP A 397 -20.11 -1.75 42.50
N VAL A 398 -20.42 -1.20 41.32
CA VAL A 398 -21.25 -1.86 40.30
C VAL A 398 -20.60 -1.87 38.94
N VAL A 399 -20.40 -3.06 38.39
CA VAL A 399 -19.94 -3.25 37.03
C VAL A 399 -21.11 -3.61 36.12
N PHE A 400 -21.41 -2.71 35.19
CA PHE A 400 -22.36 -2.98 34.11
C PHE A 400 -21.59 -3.44 32.87
N ASN A 401 -21.70 -4.71 32.52
CA ASN A 401 -21.27 -5.23 31.24
C ASN A 401 -22.49 -5.46 30.37
N THR A 402 -22.43 -5.05 29.11
CA THR A 402 -23.51 -5.31 28.12
C THR A 402 -23.64 -6.80 27.75
N GLY A 403 -23.02 -7.70 28.50
CA GLY A 403 -22.96 -9.14 28.30
C GLY A 403 -21.58 -9.58 27.79
N ASP A 404 -21.41 -10.88 27.62
CA ASP A 404 -20.21 -11.44 27.03
C ASP A 404 -19.99 -10.84 25.64
N ILE A 405 -18.78 -10.36 25.37
CA ILE A 405 -18.39 -9.89 24.04
C ILE A 405 -18.47 -11.11 23.10
N SER A 406 -19.61 -11.23 22.41
CA SER A 406 -19.75 -12.30 21.41
C SER A 406 -19.13 -11.83 20.10
N ASN A 407 -17.98 -12.40 19.75
CA ASN A 407 -17.43 -12.23 18.44
C ASN A 407 -18.37 -12.80 17.37
N ILE A 408 -18.49 -12.08 16.26
CA ILE A 408 -19.20 -12.56 15.08
C ILE A 408 -18.17 -13.08 14.11
N TYR A 409 -18.40 -14.28 13.62
CA TYR A 409 -17.48 -14.94 12.69
C TYR A 409 -18.06 -14.96 11.30
N GLY A 410 -17.26 -14.60 10.31
CA GLY A 410 -17.63 -14.57 8.90
C GLY A 410 -16.66 -15.33 8.04
N HIS A 411 -17.17 -15.98 6.99
CA HIS A 411 -16.37 -16.66 5.99
C HIS A 411 -16.69 -16.03 4.64
N GLU A 412 -15.67 -15.51 3.97
CA GLU A 412 -15.79 -14.95 2.63
C GLU A 412 -14.90 -15.76 1.69
N GLY A 413 -15.45 -16.17 0.56
CA GLY A 413 -14.71 -16.90 -0.48
C GLY A 413 -15.12 -16.41 -1.86
N ALA A 414 -14.13 -16.18 -2.73
CA ALA A 414 -14.36 -15.74 -4.08
C ALA A 414 -13.44 -16.45 -5.08
N PHE A 415 -13.94 -16.64 -6.29
CA PHE A 415 -13.15 -17.07 -7.45
C PHE A 415 -13.33 -16.06 -8.56
N TYR A 416 -12.29 -15.83 -9.34
CA TYR A 416 -12.34 -14.93 -10.47
C TYR A 416 -11.60 -15.49 -11.68
N ILE A 417 -12.02 -15.03 -12.85
CA ILE A 417 -11.32 -15.20 -14.12
C ILE A 417 -11.50 -13.93 -14.94
N GLN A 418 -10.45 -13.50 -15.58
CA GLN A 418 -10.40 -12.32 -16.44
C GLN A 418 -9.51 -12.64 -17.63
N ASP A 419 -9.92 -12.25 -18.82
CA ASP A 419 -9.09 -12.27 -20.02
C ASP A 419 -8.91 -10.84 -20.55
N GLU A 420 -7.68 -10.44 -20.75
CA GLU A 420 -7.30 -9.20 -21.39
C GLU A 420 -6.92 -9.54 -22.84
N PHE A 421 -7.82 -9.17 -23.77
CA PHE A 421 -7.69 -9.51 -25.19
C PHE A 421 -7.19 -8.29 -25.99
N ASP A 422 -6.08 -8.47 -26.66
CA ASP A 422 -5.49 -7.51 -27.61
C ASP A 422 -5.88 -7.93 -29.04
N GLY A 423 -6.79 -7.15 -29.66
CA GLY A 423 -7.48 -7.45 -30.93
C GLY A 423 -6.70 -7.07 -32.18
#